data_7c9db46fdadcf27dc10fa5494a4c5ad7
#
_entry.id   7c9db46fdadcf27dc10fa5494a4c5ad7
#
_cell.length_a   1.000
_cell.length_b   1.000
_cell.length_c   1.000
_cell.angle_alpha   90.00
_cell.angle_beta   90.00
_cell.angle_gamma   90.00
#
_symmetry.space_group_name_H-M   'P 1'
#
loop_
_entity.id
_entity.type
_entity.pdbx_description
1 polymer ?
#
loop_
_entity_poly.entity_id
_entity_poly.type
_entity_poly.pdbx_seq_one_letter_code
_entity_poly.pdbx_strand_id
1 'polypeptide(L)'
;SVLQALIWGEYGFLMSYSNPWLTERVGLTDSVAGVVLAIATAVAFLLQPLITAVADRTRVDLRRVLLIFGVCNAGFAVLAPLLSGYGSVVAFTAACVSLQVFPSFSNALGMQCIRGGTPINFGLARGIGSIFFGICCRVEPLLTSAFGMDAVPVSSAVLAALFCAAILRFPKGTHLEAEQAGRPDGAGAFFRLHRSFAILLVGVILIYIGHNVLSNCMFRIAQFKLPAASADEASAVQGTALMIAALCELPVMFLFTRLVRRVRCDVWLVVSALFMTLRLIFALVLPGAWGLYLGQLTQSMGFALFAVSTVYYVGSVIEQRNVVKGQTYLGAANTMGNLLAYLIGGILIDGIGTGGMLLTCGIVSALGVLLLMLSKERVQQTVGA
;
A
#
# COMPACT_ATOMS: atom_id res chain seq x y z
N SER A 1 6.01 -7.18 16.69
CA SER A 1 4.55 -7.08 16.51
C SER A 1 4.03 -5.67 16.77
N VAL A 2 4.39 -5.01 17.90
CA VAL A 2 3.90 -3.66 18.26
C VAL A 2 4.23 -2.60 17.20
N LEU A 3 5.46 -2.54 16.71
CA LEU A 3 5.85 -1.56 15.67
C LEU A 3 5.01 -1.71 14.39
N GLN A 4 4.77 -2.95 13.95
CA GLN A 4 3.93 -3.20 12.76
C GLN A 4 2.47 -2.79 13.02
N ALA A 5 1.93 -3.05 14.21
CA ALA A 5 0.60 -2.59 14.56
C ALA A 5 0.49 -1.06 14.49
N LEU A 6 1.43 -0.34 15.10
CA LEU A 6 1.40 1.13 15.14
C LEU A 6 1.55 1.73 13.73
N ILE A 7 2.48 1.25 12.90
CA ILE A 7 2.67 1.72 11.52
C ILE A 7 1.39 1.50 10.71
N TRP A 8 0.82 0.30 10.73
CA TRP A 8 -0.36 0.02 9.94
C TRP A 8 -1.61 0.67 10.50
N GLY A 9 -1.66 0.91 11.83
CA GLY A 9 -2.70 1.73 12.46
C GLY A 9 -2.65 3.18 11.97
N GLU A 10 -1.46 3.79 11.87
CA GLU A 10 -1.29 5.12 11.30
C GLU A 10 -1.73 5.18 9.83
N TYR A 11 -1.43 4.14 9.03
CA TYR A 11 -1.98 4.02 7.67
C TYR A 11 -3.50 3.97 7.68
N GLY A 12 -4.11 3.27 8.63
CA GLY A 12 -5.55 3.22 8.81
C GLY A 12 -6.16 4.58 9.11
N PHE A 13 -5.52 5.38 9.94
CA PHE A 13 -5.97 6.72 10.28
C PHE A 13 -5.63 7.73 9.18
N LEU A 14 -4.35 7.94 8.88
CA LEU A 14 -3.91 9.05 8.04
C LEU A 14 -4.12 8.77 6.55
N MET A 15 -3.60 7.64 6.03
CA MET A 15 -3.60 7.40 4.59
C MET A 15 -4.97 7.03 4.05
N SER A 16 -5.75 6.22 4.80
CA SER A 16 -7.08 5.82 4.36
C SER A 16 -8.07 6.98 4.32
N TYR A 17 -7.87 8.00 5.16
CA TYR A 17 -8.73 9.19 5.25
C TYR A 17 -8.07 10.46 4.69
N SER A 18 -6.94 10.32 3.98
CA SER A 18 -6.21 11.46 3.40
C SER A 18 -7.02 12.23 2.36
N ASN A 19 -7.72 11.54 1.46
CA ASN A 19 -8.59 12.21 0.47
C ASN A 19 -9.76 12.93 1.17
N PRO A 20 -10.58 12.29 2.03
CA PRO A 20 -11.63 12.98 2.79
C PRO A 20 -11.13 14.20 3.57
N TRP A 21 -9.96 14.12 4.21
CA TRP A 21 -9.42 15.25 4.94
C TRP A 21 -9.10 16.44 4.02
N LEU A 22 -8.47 16.19 2.88
CA LEU A 22 -8.13 17.23 1.90
C LEU A 22 -9.39 17.83 1.23
N THR A 23 -10.42 17.03 0.98
CA THR A 23 -11.63 17.50 0.28
C THR A 23 -12.66 18.09 1.24
N GLU A 24 -12.97 17.44 2.35
CA GLU A 24 -14.03 17.87 3.26
C GLU A 24 -13.54 18.93 4.29
N ARG A 25 -12.27 18.82 4.76
CA ARG A 25 -11.72 19.76 5.77
C ARG A 25 -11.05 20.97 5.12
N VAL A 26 -10.27 20.77 4.07
CA VAL A 26 -9.53 21.85 3.40
C VAL A 26 -10.35 22.46 2.25
N GLY A 27 -11.28 21.71 1.68
CA GLY A 27 -12.14 22.17 0.56
C GLY A 27 -11.46 22.06 -0.80
N LEU A 28 -10.48 21.17 -0.97
CA LEU A 28 -9.87 20.93 -2.28
C LEU A 28 -10.79 20.08 -3.17
N THR A 29 -10.67 20.24 -4.48
CA THR A 29 -11.30 19.31 -5.44
C THR A 29 -10.60 17.95 -5.38
N ASP A 30 -11.27 16.89 -5.82
CA ASP A 30 -10.69 15.54 -5.85
C ASP A 30 -9.43 15.48 -6.73
N SER A 31 -9.40 16.24 -7.84
CA SER A 31 -8.21 16.36 -8.70
C SER A 31 -7.01 16.96 -7.94
N VAL A 32 -7.21 18.05 -7.22
CA VAL A 32 -6.12 18.72 -6.48
C VAL A 32 -5.66 17.85 -5.32
N ALA A 33 -6.58 17.24 -4.57
CA ALA A 33 -6.27 16.29 -3.51
C ALA A 33 -5.47 15.09 -4.05
N GLY A 34 -5.87 14.55 -5.21
CA GLY A 34 -5.17 13.48 -5.91
C GLY A 34 -3.74 13.87 -6.30
N VAL A 35 -3.54 15.10 -6.84
CA VAL A 35 -2.20 15.62 -7.17
C VAL A 35 -1.33 15.74 -5.91
N VAL A 36 -1.87 16.28 -4.82
CA VAL A 36 -1.15 16.42 -3.54
C VAL A 36 -0.68 15.06 -3.03
N LEU A 37 -1.55 14.06 -3.02
CA LEU A 37 -1.23 12.69 -2.56
C LEU A 37 -0.29 11.95 -3.52
N ALA A 38 -0.40 12.19 -4.83
CA ALA A 38 0.54 11.68 -5.82
C ALA A 38 1.95 12.28 -5.61
N ILE A 39 2.05 13.58 -5.35
CA ILE A 39 3.32 14.25 -5.00
C ILE A 39 3.89 13.65 -3.70
N ALA A 40 3.07 13.47 -2.67
CA ALA A 40 3.51 12.83 -1.42
C ALA A 40 4.10 11.43 -1.67
N THR A 41 3.43 10.62 -2.48
CA THR A 41 3.88 9.28 -2.85
C THR A 41 5.18 9.31 -3.66
N ALA A 42 5.29 10.23 -4.63
CA ALA A 42 6.51 10.40 -5.44
C ALA A 42 7.71 10.82 -4.57
N VAL A 43 7.51 11.80 -3.69
CA VAL A 43 8.55 12.28 -2.77
C VAL A 43 8.99 11.15 -1.84
N ALA A 44 8.07 10.44 -1.21
CA ALA A 44 8.39 9.30 -0.34
C ALA A 44 9.18 8.21 -1.09
N PHE A 45 8.79 7.91 -2.33
CA PHE A 45 9.48 6.93 -3.18
C PHE A 45 10.92 7.35 -3.51
N LEU A 46 11.14 8.61 -3.86
CA LEU A 46 12.46 9.15 -4.17
C LEU A 46 13.34 9.30 -2.92
N LEU A 47 12.76 9.59 -1.76
CA LEU A 47 13.49 9.71 -0.51
C LEU A 47 14.05 8.37 -0.01
N GLN A 48 13.37 7.25 -0.24
CA GLN A 48 13.80 5.95 0.28
C GLN A 48 15.23 5.55 -0.17
N PRO A 49 15.61 5.57 -1.46
CA PRO A 49 16.97 5.26 -1.87
C PRO A 49 18.00 6.30 -1.39
N LEU A 50 17.61 7.57 -1.29
CA LEU A 50 18.49 8.62 -0.76
C LEU A 50 18.80 8.41 0.72
N ILE A 51 17.77 8.11 1.52
CA ILE A 51 17.92 7.80 2.95
C ILE A 51 18.80 6.55 3.12
N THR A 52 18.55 5.51 2.32
CA THR A 52 19.36 4.27 2.36
C THR A 52 20.84 4.59 2.06
N ALA A 53 21.11 5.34 0.99
CA ALA A 53 22.48 5.72 0.62
C ALA A 53 23.18 6.56 1.71
N VAL A 54 22.44 7.48 2.34
CA VAL A 54 22.98 8.27 3.47
C VAL A 54 23.20 7.38 4.70
N ALA A 55 22.24 6.52 5.06
CA ALA A 55 22.35 5.61 6.20
C ALA A 55 23.54 4.65 6.06
N ASP A 56 23.73 4.09 4.87
CA ASP A 56 24.87 3.20 4.56
C ASP A 56 26.20 3.95 4.65
N ARG A 57 26.28 5.15 4.06
CA ARG A 57 27.49 5.97 4.08
C ARG A 57 27.89 6.45 5.48
N THR A 58 26.90 6.81 6.29
CA THR A 58 27.11 7.38 7.65
C THR A 58 27.03 6.30 8.73
N ARG A 59 26.75 5.04 8.38
CA ARG A 59 26.52 3.93 9.32
C ARG A 59 25.46 4.24 10.39
N VAL A 60 24.46 5.06 10.01
CA VAL A 60 23.34 5.38 10.92
C VAL A 60 22.42 4.16 11.06
N ASP A 61 22.09 3.83 12.29
CA ASP A 61 21.15 2.75 12.61
C ASP A 61 19.74 3.08 12.05
N LEU A 62 19.13 2.12 11.36
CA LEU A 62 17.76 2.25 10.82
C LEU A 62 16.73 2.64 11.89
N ARG A 63 16.99 2.29 13.14
CA ARG A 63 16.19 2.70 14.30
C ARG A 63 16.16 4.22 14.46
N ARG A 64 17.29 4.90 14.25
CA ARG A 64 17.37 6.37 14.32
C ARG A 64 16.63 7.00 13.13
N VAL A 65 16.75 6.42 11.94
CA VAL A 65 16.00 6.88 10.77
C VAL A 65 14.50 6.82 11.05
N LEU A 66 14.00 5.68 11.53
CA LEU A 66 12.59 5.49 11.88
C LEU A 66 12.13 6.45 12.99
N LEU A 67 12.99 6.73 13.98
CA LEU A 67 12.68 7.70 15.03
C LEU A 67 12.55 9.12 14.48
N ILE A 68 13.48 9.55 13.63
CA ILE A 68 13.44 10.89 13.01
C ILE A 68 12.15 11.07 12.21
N PHE A 69 11.83 10.11 11.34
CA PHE A 69 10.60 10.15 10.55
C PHE A 69 9.34 10.03 11.44
N GLY A 70 9.40 9.31 12.56
CA GLY A 70 8.32 9.24 13.53
C GLY A 70 8.04 10.58 14.21
N VAL A 71 9.09 11.28 14.63
CA VAL A 71 8.98 12.63 15.20
C VAL A 71 8.48 13.63 14.14
N CYS A 72 8.99 13.56 12.91
CA CYS A 72 8.50 14.38 11.80
C CYS A 72 7.01 14.11 11.52
N ASN A 73 6.60 12.84 11.44
CA ASN A 73 5.19 12.48 11.23
C ASN A 73 4.32 13.06 12.34
N ALA A 74 4.65 12.80 13.61
CA ALA A 74 3.89 13.32 14.74
C ALA A 74 3.81 14.85 14.73
N GLY A 75 4.94 15.53 14.49
CA GLY A 75 4.99 16.98 14.45
C GLY A 75 4.15 17.58 13.32
N PHE A 76 4.29 17.07 12.11
CA PHE A 76 3.52 17.56 10.96
C PHE A 76 2.04 17.20 11.06
N ALA A 77 1.70 16.04 11.61
CA ALA A 77 0.31 15.66 11.84
C ALA A 77 -0.38 16.55 12.89
N VAL A 78 0.35 16.98 13.94
CA VAL A 78 -0.17 17.97 14.89
C VAL A 78 -0.30 19.37 14.26
N LEU A 79 0.65 19.76 13.42
CA LEU A 79 0.66 21.08 12.76
C LEU A 79 -0.45 21.20 11.71
N ALA A 80 -0.82 20.14 11.03
CA ALA A 80 -1.80 20.17 9.95
C ALA A 80 -3.14 20.80 10.32
N PRO A 81 -3.82 20.44 11.43
CA PRO A 81 -5.06 21.06 11.84
C PRO A 81 -4.89 22.47 12.43
N LEU A 82 -3.71 22.81 12.95
CA LEU A 82 -3.43 24.12 13.56
C LEU A 82 -3.15 25.21 12.51
N LEU A 83 -2.76 24.83 11.31
CA LEU A 83 -2.50 25.74 10.20
C LEU A 83 -3.76 25.90 9.33
N SER A 84 -3.74 26.93 8.48
CA SER A 84 -4.80 27.18 7.51
C SER A 84 -4.25 27.28 6.08
N GLY A 85 -5.12 27.09 5.09
CA GLY A 85 -4.79 27.23 3.68
C GLY A 85 -3.64 26.30 3.25
N TYR A 86 -2.71 26.83 2.48
CA TYR A 86 -1.56 26.06 1.96
C TYR A 86 -0.65 25.49 3.05
N GLY A 87 -0.53 26.15 4.20
CA GLY A 87 0.28 25.68 5.32
C GLY A 87 -0.24 24.33 5.87
N SER A 88 -1.57 24.21 6.00
CA SER A 88 -2.25 22.98 6.42
C SER A 88 -1.99 21.83 5.44
N VAL A 89 -2.12 22.10 4.13
CA VAL A 89 -1.88 21.10 3.07
C VAL A 89 -0.42 20.62 3.09
N VAL A 90 0.54 21.55 3.22
CA VAL A 90 1.98 21.21 3.25
C VAL A 90 2.30 20.36 4.47
N ALA A 91 1.80 20.74 5.66
CA ALA A 91 2.03 19.96 6.88
C ALA A 91 1.41 18.55 6.77
N PHE A 92 0.18 18.45 6.30
CA PHE A 92 -0.48 17.15 6.09
C PHE A 92 0.28 16.27 5.09
N THR A 93 0.70 16.86 3.96
CA THR A 93 1.50 16.17 2.94
C THR A 93 2.83 15.66 3.51
N ALA A 94 3.51 16.49 4.32
CA ALA A 94 4.76 16.09 4.97
C ALA A 94 4.56 14.95 5.98
N ALA A 95 3.43 14.92 6.70
CA ALA A 95 3.06 13.79 7.55
C ALA A 95 2.86 12.51 6.69
N CYS A 96 2.11 12.59 5.58
CA CYS A 96 1.92 11.48 4.66
C CYS A 96 3.24 10.97 4.06
N VAL A 97 4.15 11.85 3.65
CA VAL A 97 5.49 11.48 3.17
C VAL A 97 6.27 10.73 4.25
N SER A 98 6.27 11.26 5.48
CA SER A 98 7.00 10.66 6.59
C SER A 98 6.49 9.25 6.90
N LEU A 99 5.17 9.06 6.91
CA LEU A 99 4.54 7.76 7.16
C LEU A 99 4.87 6.74 6.06
N GLN A 100 4.89 7.13 4.80
CA GLN A 100 5.15 6.23 3.67
C GLN A 100 6.58 5.66 3.64
N VAL A 101 7.50 6.24 4.39
CA VAL A 101 8.86 5.72 4.57
C VAL A 101 8.89 4.52 5.53
N PHE A 102 7.99 4.43 6.51
CA PHE A 102 8.04 3.45 7.60
C PHE A 102 8.04 1.98 7.16
N PRO A 103 7.16 1.50 6.25
CA PRO A 103 7.09 0.08 5.94
C PRO A 103 8.40 -0.50 5.43
N SER A 104 9.08 0.22 4.54
CA SER A 104 10.35 -0.23 3.95
C SER A 104 11.45 -0.35 5.02
N PHE A 105 11.66 0.69 5.82
CA PHE A 105 12.72 0.70 6.84
C PHE A 105 12.40 -0.16 8.06
N SER A 106 11.12 -0.28 8.44
CA SER A 106 10.69 -1.19 9.50
C SER A 106 10.88 -2.66 9.13
N ASN A 107 10.58 -3.01 7.88
CA ASN A 107 10.83 -4.36 7.37
C ASN A 107 12.33 -4.67 7.31
N ALA A 108 13.15 -3.71 6.84
CA ALA A 108 14.60 -3.85 6.80
C ALA A 108 15.18 -4.03 8.21
N LEU A 109 14.76 -3.22 9.19
CA LEU A 109 15.18 -3.34 10.59
C LEU A 109 14.76 -4.71 11.18
N GLY A 110 13.52 -5.15 10.92
CA GLY A 110 13.03 -6.46 11.34
C GLY A 110 13.89 -7.61 10.80
N MET A 111 14.26 -7.55 9.52
CA MET A 111 15.13 -8.54 8.87
C MET A 111 16.56 -8.51 9.43
N GLN A 112 17.11 -7.33 9.72
CA GLN A 112 18.41 -7.21 10.39
C GLN A 112 18.39 -7.87 11.77
N CYS A 113 17.35 -7.64 12.56
CA CYS A 113 17.21 -8.26 13.89
C CYS A 113 17.07 -9.79 13.81
N ILE A 114 16.30 -10.32 12.83
CA ILE A 114 16.16 -11.76 12.60
C ILE A 114 17.53 -12.38 12.25
N ARG A 115 18.27 -11.77 11.33
CA ARG A 115 19.63 -12.23 10.97
C ARG A 115 20.61 -12.14 12.14
N GLY A 116 20.43 -11.16 13.04
CA GLY A 116 21.16 -11.03 14.29
C GLY A 116 20.73 -11.99 15.39
N GLY A 117 19.86 -12.98 15.10
CA GLY A 117 19.43 -14.01 16.04
C GLY A 117 18.27 -13.63 16.96
N THR A 118 17.64 -12.47 16.75
CA THR A 118 16.45 -12.09 17.52
C THR A 118 15.24 -12.92 17.08
N PRO A 119 14.52 -13.62 17.98
CA PRO A 119 13.39 -14.49 17.60
C PRO A 119 12.16 -13.65 17.24
N ILE A 120 12.10 -13.13 16.03
CA ILE A 120 10.96 -12.36 15.51
C ILE A 120 10.18 -13.22 14.52
N ASN A 121 8.90 -13.47 14.80
CA ASN A 121 8.00 -14.02 13.82
C ASN A 121 7.46 -12.89 12.94
N PHE A 122 8.07 -12.69 11.76
CA PHE A 122 7.71 -11.61 10.84
C PHE A 122 6.29 -11.74 10.29
N GLY A 123 5.85 -12.96 9.97
CA GLY A 123 4.50 -13.22 9.46
C GLY A 123 3.42 -12.85 10.48
N LEU A 124 3.62 -13.26 11.75
CA LEU A 124 2.72 -12.90 12.85
C LEU A 124 2.71 -11.37 13.07
N ALA A 125 3.88 -10.74 13.05
CA ALA A 125 3.98 -9.29 13.23
C ALA A 125 3.22 -8.54 12.11
N ARG A 126 3.33 -9.00 10.86
CA ARG A 126 2.63 -8.42 9.71
C ARG A 126 1.12 -8.63 9.80
N GLY A 127 0.68 -9.83 10.22
CA GLY A 127 -0.74 -10.14 10.45
C GLY A 127 -1.38 -9.24 11.51
N ILE A 128 -0.69 -9.04 12.65
CA ILE A 128 -1.14 -8.10 13.70
C ILE A 128 -1.25 -6.67 13.14
N GLY A 129 -0.32 -6.25 12.28
CA GLY A 129 -0.40 -4.97 11.58
C GLY A 129 -1.67 -4.82 10.75
N SER A 130 -2.04 -5.85 9.97
CA SER A 130 -3.27 -5.83 9.16
C SER A 130 -4.54 -5.77 10.02
N ILE A 131 -4.58 -6.49 11.13
CA ILE A 131 -5.71 -6.43 12.08
C ILE A 131 -5.85 -5.01 12.64
N PHE A 132 -4.72 -4.42 13.08
CA PHE A 132 -4.74 -3.09 13.69
C PHE A 132 -5.09 -2.01 12.67
N PHE A 133 -4.62 -2.12 11.41
CA PHE A 133 -5.08 -1.28 10.30
C PHE A 133 -6.60 -1.32 10.16
N GLY A 134 -7.20 -2.51 10.09
CA GLY A 134 -8.65 -2.66 9.98
C GLY A 134 -9.42 -2.05 11.15
N ILE A 135 -8.93 -2.23 12.39
CA ILE A 135 -9.51 -1.62 13.59
C ILE A 135 -9.46 -0.09 13.49
N CYS A 136 -8.29 0.49 13.13
CA CYS A 136 -8.13 1.93 13.00
C CYS A 136 -9.04 2.49 11.90
N CYS A 137 -9.12 1.84 10.74
CA CYS A 137 -10.06 2.25 9.68
C CYS A 137 -11.52 2.28 10.16
N ARG A 138 -11.92 1.36 11.05
CA ARG A 138 -13.29 1.31 11.59
C ARG A 138 -13.53 2.30 12.73
N VAL A 139 -12.49 2.64 13.48
CA VAL A 139 -12.55 3.60 14.60
C VAL A 139 -12.56 5.03 14.09
N GLU A 140 -11.83 5.34 13.00
CA GLU A 140 -11.68 6.71 12.50
C GLU A 140 -13.03 7.43 12.22
N PRO A 141 -14.03 6.81 11.59
CA PRO A 141 -15.34 7.44 11.42
C PRO A 141 -16.02 7.85 12.72
N LEU A 142 -15.79 7.12 13.80
CA LEU A 142 -16.32 7.48 15.12
C LEU A 142 -15.60 8.70 15.70
N LEU A 143 -14.28 8.80 15.46
CA LEU A 143 -13.49 9.94 15.89
C LEU A 143 -13.82 11.19 15.05
N THR A 144 -13.96 11.05 13.74
CA THR A 144 -14.31 12.18 12.86
C THR A 144 -15.73 12.67 13.10
N SER A 145 -16.68 11.80 13.40
CA SER A 145 -18.05 12.18 13.77
C SER A 145 -18.10 12.93 15.11
N ALA A 146 -17.26 12.55 16.09
CA ALA A 146 -17.24 13.16 17.41
C ALA A 146 -16.42 14.46 17.48
N PHE A 147 -15.30 14.54 16.76
CA PHE A 147 -14.29 15.61 16.87
C PHE A 147 -14.03 16.37 15.56
N GLY A 148 -14.76 16.02 14.48
CA GLY A 148 -14.53 16.58 13.15
C GLY A 148 -13.34 15.96 12.44
N MET A 149 -13.11 16.39 11.18
CA MET A 149 -12.07 15.83 10.30
C MET A 149 -10.64 16.02 10.82
N ASP A 150 -10.42 16.96 11.74
CA ASP A 150 -9.10 17.16 12.37
C ASP A 150 -8.68 15.96 13.26
N ALA A 151 -9.62 15.05 13.59
CA ALA A 151 -9.30 13.79 14.25
C ALA A 151 -8.32 12.95 13.41
N VAL A 152 -8.39 12.99 12.06
CA VAL A 152 -7.53 12.21 11.15
C VAL A 152 -6.03 12.41 11.41
N PRO A 153 -5.46 13.61 11.31
CA PRO A 153 -4.05 13.81 11.60
C PRO A 153 -3.73 13.69 13.10
N VAL A 154 -4.66 14.03 14.01
CA VAL A 154 -4.42 13.95 15.46
C VAL A 154 -4.32 12.49 15.92
N SER A 155 -5.21 11.61 15.49
CA SER A 155 -5.14 10.17 15.80
C SER A 155 -3.86 9.52 15.26
N SER A 156 -3.43 9.90 14.05
CA SER A 156 -2.13 9.50 13.50
C SER A 156 -0.97 10.00 14.37
N ALA A 157 -0.98 11.25 14.81
CA ALA A 157 0.06 11.82 15.68
C ALA A 157 0.20 11.06 17.00
N VAL A 158 -0.92 10.63 17.60
CA VAL A 158 -0.90 9.80 18.82
C VAL A 158 -0.21 8.47 18.55
N LEU A 159 -0.55 7.78 17.46
CA LEU A 159 0.12 6.51 17.11
C LEU A 159 1.59 6.72 16.76
N ALA A 160 1.96 7.80 16.07
CA ALA A 160 3.34 8.16 15.78
C ALA A 160 4.15 8.39 17.06
N ALA A 161 3.57 9.06 18.05
CA ALA A 161 4.22 9.24 19.36
C ALA A 161 4.43 7.90 20.08
N LEU A 162 3.42 7.02 20.07
CA LEU A 162 3.54 5.66 20.61
C LEU A 162 4.57 4.84 19.83
N PHE A 163 4.65 4.99 18.51
CA PHE A 163 5.68 4.38 17.68
C PHE A 163 7.08 4.86 18.06
N CYS A 164 7.28 6.16 18.27
CA CYS A 164 8.55 6.72 18.74
C CYS A 164 8.94 6.14 20.11
N ALA A 165 8.00 6.01 21.03
CA ALA A 165 8.26 5.38 22.33
C ALA A 165 8.61 3.89 22.21
N ALA A 166 7.94 3.17 21.32
CA ALA A 166 8.18 1.75 21.09
C ALA A 166 9.52 1.51 20.38
N ILE A 167 9.89 2.30 19.38
CA ILE A 167 11.14 2.14 18.63
C ILE A 167 12.37 2.42 19.52
N LEU A 168 12.26 3.29 20.50
CA LEU A 168 13.34 3.51 21.48
C LEU A 168 13.69 2.27 22.30
N ARG A 169 12.73 1.37 22.51
CA ARG A 169 12.92 0.09 23.23
C ARG A 169 13.24 -1.08 22.31
N PHE A 170 13.19 -0.87 20.99
CA PHE A 170 13.44 -1.95 20.03
C PHE A 170 14.94 -2.25 19.93
N PRO A 171 15.36 -3.52 19.72
CA PRO A 171 16.77 -3.88 19.55
C PRO A 171 17.43 -3.11 18.41
N LYS A 172 18.72 -2.82 18.56
CA LYS A 172 19.52 -2.28 17.44
C LYS A 172 19.71 -3.37 16.39
N GLY A 173 19.51 -3.01 15.11
CA GLY A 173 19.86 -3.89 14.02
C GLY A 173 21.38 -4.10 13.95
N THR A 174 21.81 -5.31 13.66
CA THR A 174 23.21 -5.57 13.34
C THR A 174 23.47 -5.20 11.90
N HIS A 175 24.45 -4.33 11.63
CA HIS A 175 24.97 -4.13 10.28
C HIS A 175 25.69 -5.42 9.84
N LEU A 176 24.98 -6.32 9.20
CA LEU A 176 25.58 -7.43 8.50
C LEU A 176 25.98 -6.90 7.11
N GLU A 177 27.28 -7.04 6.79
CA GLU A 177 27.75 -6.80 5.42
C GLU A 177 26.89 -7.62 4.47
N ALA A 178 26.38 -6.99 3.41
CA ALA A 178 25.59 -7.68 2.40
C ALA A 178 26.47 -8.81 1.83
N GLU A 179 26.07 -10.05 2.06
CA GLU A 179 26.65 -11.20 1.39
C GLU A 179 26.71 -10.90 -0.10
N GLN A 180 27.88 -11.06 -0.71
CA GLN A 180 28.15 -10.75 -2.11
C GLN A 180 27.37 -11.70 -3.02
N ALA A 181 26.08 -11.46 -3.16
CA ALA A 181 25.39 -11.87 -4.37
C ALA A 181 26.06 -11.11 -5.52
N GLY A 182 26.62 -11.84 -6.48
CA GLY A 182 27.39 -11.26 -7.58
C GLY A 182 26.71 -9.99 -8.15
N ARG A 183 27.51 -9.04 -8.67
CA ARG A 183 26.98 -7.75 -9.15
C ARG A 183 25.77 -7.97 -10.05
N PRO A 184 24.60 -7.41 -9.71
CA PRO A 184 23.40 -7.56 -10.54
C PRO A 184 23.65 -6.87 -11.91
N ASP A 185 23.06 -7.43 -12.97
CA ASP A 185 23.14 -6.87 -14.32
C ASP A 185 22.66 -5.42 -14.36
N GLY A 186 23.18 -4.58 -15.26
CA GLY A 186 22.64 -3.25 -15.49
C GLY A 186 21.16 -3.28 -15.89
N ALA A 187 20.38 -2.22 -15.65
CA ALA A 187 18.94 -2.19 -15.98
C ALA A 187 18.66 -2.54 -17.46
N GLY A 188 19.45 -2.00 -18.39
CA GLY A 188 19.29 -2.28 -19.82
C GLY A 188 19.60 -3.73 -20.20
N ALA A 189 20.56 -4.39 -19.54
CA ALA A 189 20.86 -5.80 -19.73
C ALA A 189 19.73 -6.68 -19.17
N PHE A 190 19.23 -6.34 -17.97
CA PHE A 190 18.11 -7.03 -17.34
C PHE A 190 16.87 -7.07 -18.26
N PHE A 191 16.39 -5.92 -18.76
CA PHE A 191 15.20 -5.88 -19.62
C PHE A 191 15.43 -6.44 -21.03
N ARG A 192 16.67 -6.49 -21.53
CA ARG A 192 16.98 -7.22 -22.77
C ARG A 192 16.85 -8.73 -22.59
N LEU A 193 17.28 -9.24 -21.44
CA LEU A 193 17.19 -10.66 -21.11
C LEU A 193 15.75 -11.08 -20.77
N HIS A 194 15.02 -10.22 -20.06
CA HIS A 194 13.66 -10.49 -19.56
C HIS A 194 12.60 -9.55 -20.18
N ARG A 195 12.43 -9.62 -21.51
CA ARG A 195 11.47 -8.75 -22.25
C ARG A 195 10.03 -8.95 -21.80
N SER A 196 9.62 -10.20 -21.56
CA SER A 196 8.28 -10.54 -21.09
C SER A 196 8.02 -9.97 -19.68
N PHE A 197 9.07 -9.85 -18.87
CA PHE A 197 8.96 -9.22 -17.55
C PHE A 197 8.65 -7.73 -17.63
N ALA A 198 9.12 -7.02 -18.66
CA ALA A 198 8.73 -5.62 -18.89
C ALA A 198 7.22 -5.50 -19.18
N ILE A 199 6.66 -6.39 -20.01
CA ILE A 199 5.22 -6.45 -20.29
C ILE A 199 4.44 -6.76 -19.02
N LEU A 200 4.93 -7.71 -18.22
CA LEU A 200 4.36 -8.06 -16.91
C LEU A 200 4.31 -6.83 -15.99
N LEU A 201 5.40 -6.05 -15.88
CA LEU A 201 5.43 -4.84 -15.04
C LEU A 201 4.39 -3.81 -15.44
N VAL A 202 4.21 -3.58 -16.75
CA VAL A 202 3.15 -2.70 -17.26
C VAL A 202 1.77 -3.23 -16.84
N GLY A 203 1.51 -4.53 -17.03
CA GLY A 203 0.28 -5.17 -16.58
C GLY A 203 0.05 -5.01 -15.08
N VAL A 204 1.09 -5.20 -14.27
CA VAL A 204 1.06 -5.02 -12.81
C VAL A 204 0.70 -3.57 -12.44
N ILE A 205 1.31 -2.57 -13.09
CA ILE A 205 0.99 -1.16 -12.86
C ILE A 205 -0.49 -0.89 -13.13
N LEU A 206 -1.02 -1.36 -14.27
CA LEU A 206 -2.42 -1.16 -14.64
C LEU A 206 -3.39 -1.79 -13.64
N ILE A 207 -3.08 -2.99 -13.15
CA ILE A 207 -3.88 -3.67 -12.11
C ILE A 207 -3.82 -2.89 -10.79
N TYR A 208 -2.64 -2.40 -10.40
CA TYR A 208 -2.49 -1.61 -9.18
C TYR A 208 -3.16 -0.24 -9.27
N ILE A 209 -3.29 0.37 -10.45
CA ILE A 209 -4.11 1.58 -10.63
C ILE A 209 -5.56 1.28 -10.21
N GLY A 210 -6.18 0.24 -10.76
CA GLY A 210 -7.55 -0.13 -10.41
C GLY A 210 -7.71 -0.49 -8.92
N HIS A 211 -6.78 -1.28 -8.38
CA HIS A 211 -6.78 -1.67 -6.98
C HIS A 211 -6.67 -0.46 -6.02
N ASN A 212 -5.71 0.43 -6.28
CA ASN A 212 -5.45 1.56 -5.42
C ASN A 212 -6.51 2.66 -5.56
N VAL A 213 -7.07 2.89 -6.76
CA VAL A 213 -8.21 3.80 -6.93
C VAL A 213 -9.38 3.37 -6.06
N LEU A 214 -9.72 2.07 -6.05
CA LEU A 214 -10.80 1.55 -5.20
C LEU A 214 -10.53 1.82 -3.71
N SER A 215 -9.30 1.68 -3.26
CA SER A 215 -8.93 1.89 -1.86
C SER A 215 -8.82 3.38 -1.50
N ASN A 216 -8.18 4.18 -2.35
CA ASN A 216 -7.89 5.59 -2.10
C ASN A 216 -9.11 6.50 -2.24
N CYS A 217 -10.05 6.14 -3.15
CA CYS A 217 -11.27 6.88 -3.39
C CYS A 217 -12.51 6.23 -2.72
N MET A 218 -12.29 5.35 -1.73
CA MET A 218 -13.37 4.56 -1.11
C MET A 218 -14.46 5.46 -0.51
N PHE A 219 -14.12 6.61 0.03
CA PHE A 219 -15.09 7.58 0.56
C PHE A 219 -16.02 8.09 -0.54
N ARG A 220 -15.48 8.55 -1.68
CA ARG A 220 -16.27 9.00 -2.82
C ARG A 220 -17.12 7.89 -3.43
N ILE A 221 -16.61 6.67 -3.43
CA ILE A 221 -17.36 5.49 -3.88
C ILE A 221 -18.50 5.18 -2.90
N ALA A 222 -18.29 5.32 -1.59
CA ALA A 222 -19.35 5.17 -0.60
C ALA A 222 -20.44 6.23 -0.77
N GLN A 223 -20.09 7.50 -0.99
CA GLN A 223 -21.06 8.57 -1.30
C GLN A 223 -21.82 8.29 -2.60
N PHE A 224 -21.15 7.82 -3.64
CA PHE A 224 -21.79 7.44 -4.91
C PHE A 224 -22.80 6.30 -4.74
N LYS A 225 -22.50 5.32 -3.88
CA LYS A 225 -23.38 4.18 -3.60
C LYS A 225 -24.54 4.52 -2.66
N LEU A 226 -24.39 5.55 -1.87
CA LEU A 226 -25.36 6.01 -0.87
C LEU A 226 -25.61 7.52 -1.02
N PRO A 227 -26.25 7.96 -2.12
CA PRO A 227 -26.35 9.38 -2.42
C PRO A 227 -27.20 10.18 -1.40
N ALA A 228 -28.02 9.52 -0.60
CA ALA A 228 -28.79 10.14 0.47
C ALA A 228 -28.09 10.09 1.85
N ALA A 229 -26.92 9.43 1.95
CA ALA A 229 -26.20 9.30 3.20
C ALA A 229 -25.43 10.58 3.54
N SER A 230 -25.27 10.84 4.84
CA SER A 230 -24.37 11.88 5.34
C SER A 230 -22.90 11.53 5.06
N ALA A 231 -22.01 12.51 5.22
CA ALA A 231 -20.57 12.28 5.15
C ALA A 231 -20.10 11.28 6.21
N ASP A 232 -20.70 11.32 7.42
CA ASP A 232 -20.38 10.37 8.50
C ASP A 232 -20.78 8.94 8.16
N GLU A 233 -21.95 8.74 7.53
CA GLU A 233 -22.40 7.43 7.07
C GLU A 233 -21.50 6.89 5.96
N ALA A 234 -21.10 7.73 4.99
CA ALA A 234 -20.16 7.34 3.94
C ALA A 234 -18.79 6.96 4.52
N SER A 235 -18.31 7.72 5.51
CA SER A 235 -17.08 7.44 6.24
C SER A 235 -17.17 6.11 7.03
N ALA A 236 -18.31 5.82 7.67
CA ALA A 236 -18.55 4.56 8.37
C ALA A 236 -18.54 3.35 7.40
N VAL A 237 -19.12 3.50 6.21
CA VAL A 237 -19.08 2.49 5.15
C VAL A 237 -17.65 2.27 4.65
N GLN A 238 -16.89 3.34 4.42
CA GLN A 238 -15.47 3.25 4.06
C GLN A 238 -14.69 2.46 5.12
N GLY A 239 -14.79 2.85 6.38
CA GLY A 239 -14.05 2.19 7.47
C GLY A 239 -14.40 0.71 7.60
N THR A 240 -15.68 0.36 7.47
CA THR A 240 -16.13 -1.04 7.49
C THR A 240 -15.59 -1.82 6.29
N ALA A 241 -15.63 -1.24 5.08
CA ALA A 241 -15.12 -1.86 3.88
C ALA A 241 -13.61 -2.14 3.98
N LEU A 242 -12.82 -1.18 4.46
CA LEU A 242 -11.38 -1.34 4.64
C LEU A 242 -11.03 -2.36 5.75
N MET A 243 -11.82 -2.42 6.82
CA MET A 243 -11.68 -3.44 7.85
C MET A 243 -11.94 -4.85 7.30
N ILE A 244 -13.01 -5.03 6.52
CA ILE A 244 -13.31 -6.31 5.86
C ILE A 244 -12.15 -6.72 4.97
N ALA A 245 -11.62 -5.80 4.14
CA ALA A 245 -10.46 -6.05 3.29
C ALA A 245 -9.27 -6.58 4.09
N ALA A 246 -8.89 -5.89 5.16
CA ALA A 246 -7.74 -6.25 5.99
C ALA A 246 -7.89 -7.62 6.66
N LEU A 247 -9.08 -7.93 7.18
CA LEU A 247 -9.32 -9.21 7.85
C LEU A 247 -9.38 -10.38 6.88
N CYS A 248 -9.92 -10.17 5.67
CA CYS A 248 -10.02 -11.21 4.65
C CYS A 248 -8.67 -11.63 4.05
N GLU A 249 -7.62 -10.79 4.17
CA GLU A 249 -6.27 -11.14 3.69
C GLU A 249 -5.60 -12.23 4.54
N LEU A 250 -5.89 -12.29 5.85
CA LEU A 250 -5.19 -13.14 6.80
C LEU A 250 -5.25 -14.65 6.45
N PRO A 251 -6.42 -15.24 6.14
CA PRO A 251 -6.50 -16.66 5.83
C PRO A 251 -5.62 -17.06 4.64
N VAL A 252 -5.57 -16.23 3.59
CA VAL A 252 -4.78 -16.52 2.39
C VAL A 252 -3.29 -16.43 2.69
N MET A 253 -2.86 -15.43 3.45
CA MET A 253 -1.45 -15.31 3.85
C MET A 253 -0.96 -16.54 4.63
N PHE A 254 -1.80 -17.13 5.48
CA PHE A 254 -1.45 -18.36 6.23
C PHE A 254 -1.52 -19.63 5.38
N LEU A 255 -2.44 -19.71 4.42
CA LEU A 255 -2.67 -20.90 3.61
C LEU A 255 -1.84 -20.91 2.30
N PHE A 256 -1.19 -19.82 1.94
CA PHE A 256 -0.55 -19.65 0.64
C PHE A 256 0.50 -20.72 0.33
N THR A 257 1.33 -21.11 1.30
CA THR A 257 2.34 -22.16 1.12
C THR A 257 1.74 -23.52 0.72
N ARG A 258 0.47 -23.79 1.12
CA ARG A 258 -0.28 -24.96 0.68
C ARG A 258 -0.88 -24.80 -0.71
N LEU A 259 -1.34 -23.57 -1.03
CA LEU A 259 -1.94 -23.24 -2.32
C LEU A 259 -0.91 -23.31 -3.46
N VAL A 260 0.28 -22.77 -3.25
CA VAL A 260 1.34 -22.72 -4.28
C VAL A 260 1.91 -24.09 -4.62
N ARG A 261 1.80 -25.07 -3.70
CA ARG A 261 2.21 -26.45 -3.96
C ARG A 261 1.25 -27.19 -4.91
N ARG A 262 -0.01 -26.75 -5.02
CA ARG A 262 -1.05 -27.42 -5.82
C ARG A 262 -1.22 -26.82 -7.21
N VAL A 263 -0.97 -25.52 -7.37
CA VAL A 263 -1.18 -24.80 -8.61
C VAL A 263 0.00 -23.86 -8.85
N ARG A 264 0.40 -23.74 -10.10
CA ARG A 264 1.55 -22.88 -10.52
C ARG A 264 1.32 -21.42 -10.16
N CYS A 265 2.39 -20.72 -9.80
CA CYS A 265 2.30 -19.30 -9.38
C CYS A 265 1.87 -18.36 -10.52
N ASP A 266 2.13 -18.66 -11.78
CA ASP A 266 1.64 -17.88 -12.92
C ASP A 266 0.11 -17.94 -13.05
N VAL A 267 -0.51 -19.09 -12.74
CA VAL A 267 -1.97 -19.23 -12.72
C VAL A 267 -2.56 -18.40 -11.56
N TRP A 268 -1.97 -18.51 -10.36
CA TRP A 268 -2.41 -17.72 -9.22
C TRP A 268 -2.28 -16.22 -9.47
N LEU A 269 -1.23 -15.79 -10.17
CA LEU A 269 -1.03 -14.40 -10.53
C LEU A 269 -2.18 -13.86 -11.41
N VAL A 270 -2.60 -14.63 -12.42
CA VAL A 270 -3.72 -14.24 -13.30
C VAL A 270 -5.05 -14.30 -12.55
N VAL A 271 -5.30 -15.36 -11.78
CA VAL A 271 -6.54 -15.51 -10.99
C VAL A 271 -6.69 -14.35 -10.02
N SER A 272 -5.63 -14.01 -9.30
CA SER A 272 -5.68 -12.89 -8.34
C SER A 272 -5.90 -11.54 -9.03
N ALA A 273 -5.30 -11.31 -10.20
CA ALA A 273 -5.52 -10.11 -11.00
C ALA A 273 -6.98 -10.00 -11.48
N LEU A 274 -7.61 -11.13 -11.86
CA LEU A 274 -9.04 -11.17 -12.18
C LEU A 274 -9.90 -10.78 -10.98
N PHE A 275 -9.60 -11.28 -9.78
CA PHE A 275 -10.33 -10.89 -8.57
C PHE A 275 -10.14 -9.42 -8.21
N MET A 276 -8.94 -8.83 -8.44
CA MET A 276 -8.72 -7.39 -8.26
C MET A 276 -9.58 -6.56 -9.23
N THR A 277 -9.75 -7.01 -10.47
CA THR A 277 -10.62 -6.37 -11.45
C THR A 277 -12.11 -6.55 -11.09
N LEU A 278 -12.51 -7.76 -10.64
CA LEU A 278 -13.87 -8.08 -10.23
C LEU A 278 -14.37 -7.17 -9.09
N ARG A 279 -13.48 -6.75 -8.18
CA ARG A 279 -13.81 -5.78 -7.12
C ARG A 279 -14.34 -4.46 -7.66
N LEU A 280 -13.73 -3.95 -8.73
CA LEU A 280 -14.19 -2.71 -9.40
C LEU A 280 -15.56 -2.89 -10.02
N ILE A 281 -15.81 -4.06 -10.62
CA ILE A 281 -17.12 -4.41 -11.18
C ILE A 281 -18.18 -4.47 -10.08
N PHE A 282 -17.90 -5.09 -8.94
CA PHE A 282 -18.82 -5.12 -7.80
C PHE A 282 -19.10 -3.72 -7.26
N ALA A 283 -18.06 -2.89 -7.11
CA ALA A 283 -18.23 -1.51 -6.72
C ALA A 283 -19.05 -0.69 -7.72
N LEU A 284 -18.98 -0.98 -9.00
CA LEU A 284 -19.76 -0.27 -10.05
C LEU A 284 -21.21 -0.76 -10.11
N VAL A 285 -21.42 -2.08 -10.18
CA VAL A 285 -22.71 -2.68 -10.58
C VAL A 285 -23.64 -2.94 -9.39
N LEU A 286 -23.10 -3.47 -8.28
CA LEU A 286 -23.93 -3.86 -7.14
C LEU A 286 -24.43 -2.63 -6.37
N PRO A 287 -25.70 -2.59 -5.93
CA PRO A 287 -26.25 -1.42 -5.24
C PRO A 287 -25.78 -1.31 -3.79
N GLY A 288 -25.78 -0.09 -3.28
CA GLY A 288 -25.57 0.23 -1.87
C GLY A 288 -24.21 -0.21 -1.32
N ALA A 289 -24.06 -0.19 0.00
CA ALA A 289 -22.84 -0.58 0.71
C ALA A 289 -22.48 -2.05 0.52
N TRP A 290 -23.46 -2.93 0.27
CA TRP A 290 -23.23 -4.36 0.07
C TRP A 290 -22.33 -4.67 -1.12
N GLY A 291 -22.42 -3.89 -2.20
CA GLY A 291 -21.53 -4.03 -3.35
C GLY A 291 -20.07 -3.78 -2.97
N LEU A 292 -19.82 -2.80 -2.10
CA LEU A 292 -18.48 -2.52 -1.57
C LEU A 292 -18.00 -3.65 -0.66
N TYR A 293 -18.82 -4.11 0.28
CA TYR A 293 -18.45 -5.16 1.23
C TYR A 293 -18.15 -6.49 0.53
N LEU A 294 -19.00 -6.90 -0.42
CA LEU A 294 -18.77 -8.10 -1.25
C LEU A 294 -17.48 -7.97 -2.07
N GLY A 295 -17.23 -6.77 -2.64
CA GLY A 295 -15.98 -6.48 -3.31
C GLY A 295 -14.77 -6.65 -2.36
N GLN A 296 -14.86 -6.18 -1.12
CA GLN A 296 -13.78 -6.33 -0.15
C GLN A 296 -13.56 -7.77 0.33
N LEU A 297 -14.60 -8.60 0.39
CA LEU A 297 -14.44 -10.03 0.68
C LEU A 297 -13.56 -10.74 -0.37
N THR A 298 -13.60 -10.30 -1.63
CA THR A 298 -12.73 -10.85 -2.68
C THR A 298 -11.27 -10.40 -2.57
N GLN A 299 -10.93 -9.50 -1.65
CA GLN A 299 -9.57 -8.99 -1.41
C GLN A 299 -8.58 -10.13 -1.10
N SER A 300 -9.03 -11.16 -0.40
CA SER A 300 -8.23 -12.35 -0.10
C SER A 300 -7.70 -13.03 -1.35
N MET A 301 -8.58 -13.28 -2.33
CA MET A 301 -8.22 -13.88 -3.63
C MET A 301 -7.64 -12.87 -4.61
N GLY A 302 -7.85 -11.57 -4.39
CA GLY A 302 -7.24 -10.48 -5.14
C GLY A 302 -5.85 -10.11 -4.60
N PHE A 303 -5.78 -9.03 -3.86
CA PHE A 303 -4.51 -8.40 -3.45
C PHE A 303 -3.59 -9.31 -2.63
N ALA A 304 -4.11 -10.03 -1.62
CA ALA A 304 -3.27 -10.88 -0.78
C ALA A 304 -2.61 -12.00 -1.59
N LEU A 305 -3.38 -12.66 -2.44
CA LEU A 305 -2.89 -13.71 -3.32
C LEU A 305 -1.94 -13.15 -4.39
N PHE A 306 -2.25 -11.98 -4.96
CA PHE A 306 -1.42 -11.30 -5.94
C PHE A 306 -0.04 -10.94 -5.38
N ALA A 307 -0.01 -10.31 -4.21
CA ALA A 307 1.23 -9.87 -3.56
C ALA A 307 2.19 -11.04 -3.29
N VAL A 308 1.66 -12.19 -2.87
CA VAL A 308 2.50 -13.36 -2.62
C VAL A 308 2.88 -14.08 -3.91
N SER A 309 1.93 -14.21 -4.85
CA SER A 309 2.18 -14.88 -6.15
C SER A 309 3.25 -14.17 -6.97
N THR A 310 3.31 -12.82 -6.94
CA THR A 310 4.36 -12.05 -7.64
C THR A 310 5.75 -12.38 -7.11
N VAL A 311 5.91 -12.53 -5.79
CA VAL A 311 7.20 -12.88 -5.17
C VAL A 311 7.68 -14.25 -5.64
N TYR A 312 6.80 -15.25 -5.59
CA TYR A 312 7.15 -16.61 -6.04
C TYR A 312 7.37 -16.68 -7.55
N TYR A 313 6.58 -15.94 -8.33
CA TYR A 313 6.76 -15.87 -9.80
C TYR A 313 8.13 -15.33 -10.17
N VAL A 314 8.55 -14.21 -9.57
CA VAL A 314 9.89 -13.65 -9.81
C VAL A 314 10.98 -14.66 -9.44
N GLY A 315 10.84 -15.34 -8.29
CA GLY A 315 11.79 -16.36 -7.87
C GLY A 315 11.88 -17.57 -8.81
N SER A 316 10.81 -17.84 -9.60
CA SER A 316 10.75 -18.98 -10.54
C SER A 316 11.19 -18.65 -11.97
N VAL A 317 11.18 -17.37 -12.35
CA VAL A 317 11.44 -16.92 -13.74
C VAL A 317 12.77 -16.19 -13.86
N ILE A 318 13.19 -15.47 -12.82
CA ILE A 318 14.39 -14.65 -12.84
C ILE A 318 15.54 -15.38 -12.18
N GLU A 319 16.73 -15.34 -12.82
CA GLU A 319 17.97 -15.93 -12.29
C GLU A 319 18.28 -15.39 -10.88
N GLN A 320 18.84 -16.25 -10.01
CA GLN A 320 19.12 -15.96 -8.61
C GLN A 320 19.86 -14.63 -8.37
N ARG A 321 20.83 -14.29 -9.24
CA ARG A 321 21.61 -13.03 -9.17
C ARG A 321 20.75 -11.77 -9.39
N ASN A 322 19.63 -11.89 -10.08
CA ASN A 322 18.73 -10.79 -10.47
C ASN A 322 17.38 -10.81 -9.73
N VAL A 323 17.10 -11.82 -8.89
CA VAL A 323 15.81 -11.97 -8.18
C VAL A 323 15.49 -10.74 -7.34
N VAL A 324 16.45 -10.24 -6.56
CA VAL A 324 16.26 -9.04 -5.72
C VAL A 324 15.88 -7.84 -6.58
N LYS A 325 16.50 -7.69 -7.76
CA LYS A 325 16.20 -6.63 -8.71
C LYS A 325 14.80 -6.75 -9.30
N GLY A 326 14.38 -7.97 -9.65
CA GLY A 326 13.02 -8.26 -10.09
C GLY A 326 11.97 -7.89 -9.02
N GLN A 327 12.23 -8.23 -7.77
CA GLN A 327 11.37 -7.85 -6.64
C GLN A 327 11.31 -6.33 -6.45
N THR A 328 12.44 -5.62 -6.60
CA THR A 328 12.50 -4.16 -6.53
C THR A 328 11.65 -3.52 -7.63
N TYR A 329 11.70 -4.03 -8.86
CA TYR A 329 10.85 -3.52 -9.95
C TYR A 329 9.37 -3.77 -9.71
N LEU A 330 8.97 -4.90 -9.10
CA LEU A 330 7.59 -5.13 -8.70
C LEU A 330 7.13 -4.16 -7.60
N GLY A 331 7.98 -3.89 -6.61
CA GLY A 331 7.71 -2.87 -5.59
C GLY A 331 7.53 -1.48 -6.21
N ALA A 332 8.42 -1.11 -7.15
CA ALA A 332 8.31 0.15 -7.90
C ALA A 332 7.02 0.21 -8.75
N ALA A 333 6.61 -0.90 -9.37
CA ALA A 333 5.36 -0.99 -10.13
C ALA A 333 4.12 -0.76 -9.23
N ASN A 334 4.10 -1.33 -8.02
CA ASN A 334 3.04 -1.04 -7.05
C ASN A 334 3.00 0.44 -6.68
N THR A 335 4.14 1.04 -6.34
CA THR A 335 4.22 2.46 -5.99
C THR A 335 3.79 3.35 -7.15
N MET A 336 4.20 3.03 -8.39
CA MET A 336 3.77 3.75 -9.58
C MET A 336 2.26 3.61 -9.80
N GLY A 337 1.70 2.40 -9.62
CA GLY A 337 0.26 2.17 -9.67
C GLY A 337 -0.51 2.99 -8.63
N ASN A 338 0.01 3.10 -7.40
CA ASN A 338 -0.58 3.92 -6.34
C ASN A 338 -0.52 5.43 -6.64
N LEU A 339 0.63 5.92 -7.12
CA LEU A 339 0.81 7.31 -7.55
C LEU A 339 -0.17 7.68 -8.66
N LEU A 340 -0.26 6.84 -9.69
CA LEU A 340 -1.18 7.05 -10.80
C LEU A 340 -2.64 6.93 -10.36
N ALA A 341 -2.95 6.08 -9.39
CA ALA A 341 -4.29 5.93 -8.83
C ALA A 341 -4.75 7.22 -8.13
N TYR A 342 -3.88 7.88 -7.36
CA TYR A 342 -4.21 9.18 -6.77
C TYR A 342 -4.46 10.23 -7.84
N LEU A 343 -3.55 10.35 -8.81
CA LEU A 343 -3.63 11.36 -9.86
C LEU A 343 -4.86 11.15 -10.76
N ILE A 344 -5.01 9.94 -11.30
CA ILE A 344 -6.08 9.60 -12.25
C ILE A 344 -7.43 9.55 -11.55
N GLY A 345 -7.48 8.99 -10.33
CA GLY A 345 -8.71 8.87 -9.55
C GLY A 345 -9.39 10.22 -9.32
N GLY A 346 -8.65 11.21 -8.83
CA GLY A 346 -9.19 12.56 -8.62
C GLY A 346 -9.65 13.24 -9.91
N ILE A 347 -8.83 13.20 -10.96
CA ILE A 347 -9.16 13.79 -12.27
C ILE A 347 -10.44 13.16 -12.85
N LEU A 348 -10.58 11.85 -12.76
CA LEU A 348 -11.76 11.17 -13.30
C LEU A 348 -13.02 11.45 -12.47
N ILE A 349 -12.90 11.58 -11.13
CA ILE A 349 -14.04 11.93 -10.28
C ILE A 349 -14.59 13.31 -10.66
N ASP A 350 -13.72 14.31 -10.76
CA ASP A 350 -14.12 15.67 -11.10
C ASP A 350 -14.62 15.78 -12.57
N GLY A 351 -14.05 15.00 -13.50
CA GLY A 351 -14.36 15.07 -14.92
C GLY A 351 -15.60 14.29 -15.36
N ILE A 352 -15.73 13.05 -14.91
CA ILE A 352 -16.76 12.09 -15.38
C ILE A 352 -17.52 11.41 -14.23
N GLY A 353 -17.28 11.85 -12.99
CA GLY A 353 -17.89 11.31 -11.79
C GLY A 353 -17.35 9.95 -11.35
N THR A 354 -17.73 9.55 -10.13
CA THR A 354 -17.24 8.32 -9.50
C THR A 354 -17.60 7.05 -10.29
N GLY A 355 -18.77 6.99 -10.91
CA GLY A 355 -19.17 5.87 -11.76
C GLY A 355 -18.29 5.74 -13.01
N GLY A 356 -17.99 6.87 -13.68
CA GLY A 356 -17.09 6.93 -14.83
C GLY A 356 -15.65 6.54 -14.45
N MET A 357 -15.16 6.99 -13.28
CA MET A 357 -13.87 6.57 -12.72
C MET A 357 -13.79 5.06 -12.53
N LEU A 358 -14.80 4.45 -11.88
CA LEU A 358 -14.84 2.99 -11.65
C LEU A 358 -14.84 2.21 -12.96
N LEU A 359 -15.60 2.65 -13.96
CA LEU A 359 -15.65 2.01 -15.28
C LEU A 359 -14.28 2.10 -15.97
N THR A 360 -13.70 3.30 -16.04
CA THR A 360 -12.40 3.53 -16.68
C THR A 360 -11.29 2.71 -16.01
N CYS A 361 -11.23 2.74 -14.68
CA CYS A 361 -10.22 1.96 -13.93
C CYS A 361 -10.47 0.45 -14.03
N GLY A 362 -11.73 0.01 -14.17
CA GLY A 362 -12.08 -1.37 -14.47
C GLY A 362 -11.53 -1.84 -15.81
N ILE A 363 -11.70 -1.02 -16.87
CA ILE A 363 -11.14 -1.29 -18.20
C ILE A 363 -9.60 -1.32 -18.14
N VAL A 364 -8.98 -0.34 -17.48
CA VAL A 364 -7.52 -0.28 -17.32
C VAL A 364 -7.00 -1.52 -16.59
N SER A 365 -7.66 -1.95 -15.52
CA SER A 365 -7.31 -3.18 -14.80
C SER A 365 -7.48 -4.44 -15.64
N ALA A 366 -8.56 -4.54 -16.45
CA ALA A 366 -8.79 -5.65 -17.37
C ALA A 366 -7.71 -5.73 -18.46
N LEU A 367 -7.26 -4.58 -18.99
CA LEU A 367 -6.10 -4.53 -19.91
C LEU A 367 -4.83 -5.02 -19.21
N GLY A 368 -4.64 -4.67 -17.95
CA GLY A 368 -3.54 -5.19 -17.12
C GLY A 368 -3.57 -6.72 -17.02
N VAL A 369 -4.73 -7.32 -16.77
CA VAL A 369 -4.91 -8.78 -16.76
C VAL A 369 -4.54 -9.40 -18.11
N LEU A 370 -4.97 -8.79 -19.22
CA LEU A 370 -4.64 -9.25 -20.56
C LEU A 370 -3.13 -9.24 -20.79
N LEU A 371 -2.42 -8.16 -20.39
CA LEU A 371 -0.97 -8.09 -20.50
C LEU A 371 -0.27 -9.16 -19.64
N LEU A 372 -0.79 -9.47 -18.43
CA LEU A 372 -0.27 -10.58 -17.64
C LEU A 372 -0.44 -11.93 -18.34
N MET A 373 -1.55 -12.15 -19.02
CA MET A 373 -1.78 -13.38 -19.78
C MET A 373 -0.81 -13.51 -20.99
N LEU A 374 -0.46 -12.38 -21.60
CA LEU A 374 0.46 -12.34 -22.76
C LEU A 374 1.93 -12.42 -22.33
N SER A 375 2.27 -12.03 -21.11
CA SER A 375 3.64 -11.96 -20.60
C SER A 375 4.23 -13.29 -20.12
N LYS A 376 3.60 -14.44 -20.43
CA LYS A 376 4.01 -15.76 -19.93
C LYS A 376 5.43 -16.11 -20.39
N GLU A 377 6.41 -15.91 -19.50
CA GLU A 377 7.70 -16.60 -19.62
C GLU A 377 7.53 -18.08 -19.24
N ARG A 378 8.30 -18.97 -19.89
CA ARG A 378 8.32 -20.37 -19.49
C ARG A 378 8.92 -20.46 -18.10
N VAL A 379 8.06 -20.76 -17.12
CA VAL A 379 8.51 -21.08 -15.76
C VAL A 379 9.52 -22.22 -15.87
N GLN A 380 10.78 -21.96 -15.56
CA GLN A 380 11.74 -23.02 -15.36
C GLN A 380 11.25 -23.80 -14.14
N GLN A 381 10.77 -25.01 -14.36
CA GLN A 381 10.42 -25.95 -13.31
C GLN A 381 11.69 -26.35 -12.57
N THR A 382 12.15 -25.53 -11.64
CA THR A 382 12.96 -26.02 -10.53
C THR A 382 11.98 -26.67 -9.55
N VAL A 383 11.55 -27.87 -9.89
CA VAL A 383 11.04 -28.82 -8.93
C VAL A 383 12.23 -29.16 -8.03
N GLY A 384 12.38 -28.38 -6.97
CA GLY A 384 13.27 -28.70 -5.88
C GLY A 384 12.56 -29.74 -5.01
N ALA A 385 13.24 -30.84 -4.81
CA ALA A 385 12.93 -31.89 -3.87
C ALA A 385 12.72 -31.37 -2.43
#